data_1f96cc2afefc1f3bde1d23ad9b9e4178
#
_entry.id   1f96cc2afefc1f3bde1d23ad9b9e4178
#
_cell.length_a   1.000
_cell.length_b   1.000
_cell.length_c   1.000
_cell.angle_alpha   90.00
_cell.angle_beta   90.00
_cell.angle_gamma   90.00
#
_symmetry.space_group_name_H-M   'P 1'
#
loop_
_entity.id
_entity.type
_entity.pdbx_description
1 polymer ?
#
loop_
_entity_poly.entity_id
_entity_poly.type
_entity_poly.pdbx_seq_one_letter_code
_entity_poly.pdbx_strand_id
1 'polypeptide(L)'
;KVMSLHDAVEKYVCDNDVLCLGGFTTNRKPYAAVYEILRQGKTGFVGWSGPAGGDWDALIGEGRVRAYINCYTANSGYTNVARRFRAAIEKGELTYEDYSQDVLMLQLHAASLGLPYLPVRMMQGSGLVKFWGISEEKRRTMEGVDNLKCVEIENPLEPGEKLLAVPVPKLDCAIIHVQQASPDGTCIIDGDEFHDVDIAVAAKRCIVTCEEIVSDEYIRRDPTKTRIFGECVDAVVRAPYGAWPAQCYGYYDDDDKGLKEYDKASKYLDAEDAKAQLQKAADKAAKAAAAKPEDEKLAKAAEVAAQAAKDAADGTKIPETFKDYLQKYVYGCKDQDDLLNVLGGARLMNLKNEPHLGYSTRH
;
A
#
# COMPACT_ATOMS: atom_id res chain seq x y z
N LYS A 1 8.58 -11.96 -21.72
CA LYS A 1 8.31 -10.81 -20.82
C LYS A 1 9.14 -10.88 -19.53
N VAL A 2 9.89 -11.97 -19.35
CA VAL A 2 10.74 -12.17 -18.15
C VAL A 2 11.90 -11.17 -18.19
N MET A 3 12.07 -10.43 -17.10
CA MET A 3 13.15 -9.46 -16.93
C MET A 3 13.49 -9.25 -15.46
N SER A 4 14.55 -8.48 -15.17
CA SER A 4 14.89 -8.10 -13.81
C SER A 4 13.85 -7.12 -13.23
N LEU A 5 13.77 -7.05 -11.89
CA LEU A 5 12.89 -6.10 -11.21
C LEU A 5 13.30 -4.65 -11.55
N HIS A 6 14.60 -4.38 -11.61
CA HIS A 6 15.15 -3.08 -11.97
C HIS A 6 14.65 -2.64 -13.35
N ASP A 7 14.85 -3.49 -14.37
CA ASP A 7 14.48 -3.17 -15.76
C ASP A 7 12.94 -3.01 -15.90
N ALA A 8 12.17 -3.82 -15.19
CA ALA A 8 10.71 -3.75 -15.22
C ALA A 8 10.21 -2.40 -14.67
N VAL A 9 10.73 -1.98 -13.51
CA VAL A 9 10.36 -0.70 -12.91
C VAL A 9 10.89 0.47 -13.74
N GLU A 10 12.15 0.41 -14.21
CA GLU A 10 12.73 1.45 -15.06
C GLU A 10 11.88 1.70 -16.32
N LYS A 11 11.46 0.62 -16.97
CA LYS A 11 10.77 0.67 -18.26
C LYS A 11 9.29 0.99 -18.17
N TYR A 12 8.59 0.43 -17.17
CA TYR A 12 7.14 0.43 -17.14
C TYR A 12 6.51 1.30 -16.04
N VAL A 13 7.30 1.81 -15.09
CA VAL A 13 6.83 2.80 -14.12
C VAL A 13 7.38 4.17 -14.49
N CYS A 14 6.48 5.09 -14.81
CA CYS A 14 6.86 6.46 -15.16
C CYS A 14 6.50 7.44 -14.03
N ASP A 15 7.25 8.52 -13.91
CA ASP A 15 6.85 9.61 -13.02
C ASP A 15 5.48 10.15 -13.44
N ASN A 16 4.69 10.52 -12.45
CA ASN A 16 3.32 11.03 -12.58
C ASN A 16 2.26 10.00 -13.03
N ASP A 17 2.59 8.73 -13.11
CA ASP A 17 1.61 7.68 -13.42
C ASP A 17 0.42 7.69 -12.45
N VAL A 18 -0.74 7.34 -12.99
CA VAL A 18 -1.87 6.84 -12.22
C VAL A 18 -1.57 5.36 -11.91
N LEU A 19 -1.06 5.13 -10.70
CA LEU A 19 -0.53 3.85 -10.26
C LEU A 19 -1.55 3.10 -9.41
N CYS A 20 -1.70 1.80 -9.64
CA CYS A 20 -2.48 0.90 -8.78
C CYS A 20 -1.63 -0.31 -8.35
N LEU A 21 -1.64 -0.61 -7.04
CA LEU A 21 -0.93 -1.76 -6.47
C LEU A 21 -1.93 -2.84 -6.08
N GLY A 22 -1.65 -4.07 -6.46
CA GLY A 22 -2.46 -5.24 -6.18
C GLY A 22 -2.34 -5.76 -4.74
N GLY A 23 -2.93 -6.93 -4.51
CA GLY A 23 -3.02 -7.60 -3.22
C GLY A 23 -4.03 -6.96 -2.27
N PHE A 24 -4.31 -7.65 -1.17
CA PHE A 24 -5.33 -7.26 -0.19
C PHE A 24 -4.74 -7.18 1.22
N THR A 25 -4.86 -6.04 1.88
CA THR A 25 -4.35 -5.78 3.24
C THR A 25 -2.89 -6.21 3.43
N THR A 26 -2.63 -7.35 4.08
CA THR A 26 -1.31 -7.95 4.28
C THR A 26 -1.10 -9.21 3.43
N ASN A 27 -1.81 -9.38 2.32
CA ASN A 27 -1.65 -10.53 1.42
C ASN A 27 -1.25 -10.09 0.01
N ARG A 28 -0.18 -10.66 -0.51
CA ARG A 28 0.36 -10.47 -1.86
C ARG A 28 0.61 -9.01 -2.26
N LYS A 29 0.96 -8.13 -1.30
CA LYS A 29 1.38 -6.76 -1.61
C LYS A 29 2.70 -6.76 -2.35
N PRO A 30 2.86 -6.00 -3.45
CA PRO A 30 4.05 -6.04 -4.29
C PRO A 30 5.23 -5.22 -3.69
N TYR A 31 5.63 -5.53 -2.44
CA TYR A 31 6.67 -4.77 -1.72
C TYR A 31 8.02 -4.73 -2.44
N ALA A 32 8.42 -5.84 -3.09
CA ALA A 32 9.66 -5.85 -3.87
C ALA A 32 9.66 -4.74 -4.93
N ALA A 33 8.55 -4.56 -5.66
CA ALA A 33 8.42 -3.51 -6.66
C ALA A 33 8.31 -2.11 -6.03
N VAL A 34 7.61 -1.97 -4.91
CA VAL A 34 7.56 -0.71 -4.16
C VAL A 34 8.96 -0.28 -3.71
N TYR A 35 9.76 -1.20 -3.19
CA TYR A 35 11.13 -0.91 -2.78
C TYR A 35 12.02 -0.54 -3.97
N GLU A 36 11.81 -1.17 -5.12
CA GLU A 36 12.53 -0.80 -6.34
C GLU A 36 12.12 0.59 -6.87
N ILE A 37 10.83 0.93 -6.82
CA ILE A 37 10.33 2.29 -7.13
C ILE A 37 11.04 3.33 -6.25
N LEU A 38 11.18 3.05 -4.95
CA LEU A 38 11.88 3.93 -4.01
C LEU A 38 13.37 4.05 -4.36
N ARG A 39 14.06 2.94 -4.67
CA ARG A 39 15.47 2.93 -5.07
C ARG A 39 15.72 3.75 -6.33
N GLN A 40 14.86 3.64 -7.31
CA GLN A 40 14.94 4.40 -8.57
C GLN A 40 14.48 5.86 -8.43
N GLY A 41 13.87 6.23 -7.29
CA GLY A 41 13.44 7.60 -7.04
C GLY A 41 12.24 8.05 -7.85
N LYS A 42 11.45 7.11 -8.44
CA LYS A 42 10.23 7.43 -9.18
C LYS A 42 9.23 8.18 -8.29
N THR A 43 8.50 9.14 -8.86
CA THR A 43 7.72 10.09 -8.04
C THR A 43 6.50 10.66 -8.78
N GLY A 44 5.69 11.44 -8.04
CA GLY A 44 4.55 12.19 -8.62
C GLY A 44 3.30 11.34 -8.84
N PHE A 45 3.21 10.16 -8.24
CA PHE A 45 2.09 9.25 -8.50
C PHE A 45 0.73 9.81 -8.08
N VAL A 46 -0.30 9.49 -8.85
CA VAL A 46 -1.67 9.47 -8.41
C VAL A 46 -2.01 8.03 -8.04
N GLY A 47 -2.12 7.75 -6.74
CA GLY A 47 -2.39 6.41 -6.25
C GLY A 47 -3.88 6.08 -6.28
N TRP A 48 -4.22 4.94 -6.85
CA TRP A 48 -5.50 4.27 -6.68
C TRP A 48 -5.26 2.93 -6.00
N SER A 49 -6.04 2.59 -4.99
CA SER A 49 -5.89 1.30 -4.32
C SER A 49 -7.14 0.94 -3.54
N GLY A 50 -7.44 -0.35 -3.49
CA GLY A 50 -8.29 -0.91 -2.46
C GLY A 50 -7.63 -0.82 -1.08
N PRO A 51 -8.03 -1.67 -0.11
CA PRO A 51 -7.37 -1.72 1.18
C PRO A 51 -5.87 -1.92 1.04
N ALA A 52 -5.12 -0.93 1.49
CA ALA A 52 -3.68 -0.81 1.38
C ALA A 52 -2.99 -0.86 2.75
N GLY A 53 -1.69 -1.01 2.75
CA GLY A 53 -0.87 -1.11 3.96
C GLY A 53 0.43 -0.35 3.84
N GLY A 54 1.51 -0.96 4.33
CA GLY A 54 2.85 -0.38 4.33
C GLY A 54 3.43 -0.16 2.94
N ASP A 55 2.89 -0.79 1.91
CA ASP A 55 3.22 -0.57 0.51
C ASP A 55 3.00 0.90 0.10
N TRP A 56 1.76 1.37 0.22
CA TRP A 56 1.43 2.78 -0.04
C TRP A 56 1.96 3.72 1.03
N ASP A 57 1.98 3.28 2.31
CA ASP A 57 2.53 4.09 3.40
C ASP A 57 3.99 4.45 3.18
N ALA A 58 4.79 3.51 2.61
CA ALA A 58 6.19 3.76 2.28
C ALA A 58 6.35 4.79 1.14
N LEU A 59 5.57 4.68 0.07
CA LEU A 59 5.59 5.64 -1.04
C LEU A 59 5.15 7.04 -0.59
N ILE A 60 4.11 7.12 0.25
CA ILE A 60 3.62 8.37 0.81
C ILE A 60 4.63 8.97 1.77
N GLY A 61 5.23 8.15 2.65
CA GLY A 61 6.24 8.58 3.62
C GLY A 61 7.49 9.17 2.98
N GLU A 62 7.86 8.72 1.78
CA GLU A 62 8.95 9.26 0.97
C GLU A 62 8.51 10.37 0.01
N GLY A 63 7.28 10.87 0.12
CA GLY A 63 6.77 11.96 -0.71
C GLY A 63 6.63 11.62 -2.20
N ARG A 64 6.46 10.33 -2.55
CA ARG A 64 6.36 9.89 -3.95
C ARG A 64 4.96 10.05 -4.53
N VAL A 65 3.95 10.31 -3.69
CA VAL A 65 2.53 10.35 -4.04
C VAL A 65 2.01 11.76 -3.93
N ARG A 66 1.55 12.36 -5.02
CA ARG A 66 0.96 13.71 -5.04
C ARG A 66 -0.55 13.72 -4.76
N ALA A 67 -1.24 12.65 -5.13
CA ALA A 67 -2.65 12.44 -4.80
C ALA A 67 -2.93 10.96 -4.54
N TYR A 68 -3.82 10.68 -3.62
CA TYR A 68 -4.15 9.32 -3.24
C TYR A 68 -5.67 9.15 -3.09
N ILE A 69 -6.22 8.25 -3.90
CA ILE A 69 -7.63 7.87 -3.89
C ILE A 69 -7.73 6.46 -3.31
N ASN A 70 -8.39 6.33 -2.17
CA ASN A 70 -8.39 5.08 -1.42
C ASN A 70 -9.63 4.98 -0.52
N CYS A 71 -9.83 3.82 0.11
CA CYS A 71 -10.89 3.60 1.10
C CYS A 71 -10.35 3.18 2.48
N TYR A 72 -9.12 2.67 2.54
CA TYR A 72 -8.52 2.17 3.76
C TYR A 72 -7.01 1.99 3.61
N THR A 73 -6.23 2.51 4.57
CA THR A 73 -4.76 2.34 4.56
C THR A 73 -4.27 2.02 5.97
N ALA A 74 -3.99 0.73 6.20
CA ALA A 74 -3.37 0.23 7.42
C ALA A 74 -2.80 -1.18 7.21
N ASN A 75 -1.82 -1.56 8.01
CA ASN A 75 -1.43 -2.97 8.14
C ASN A 75 -2.40 -3.64 9.12
N SER A 76 -3.42 -4.31 8.60
CA SER A 76 -4.48 -4.95 9.39
C SER A 76 -3.91 -5.89 10.43
N GLY A 77 -4.40 -5.80 11.68
CA GLY A 77 -3.88 -6.55 12.81
C GLY A 77 -2.67 -5.91 13.52
N TYR A 78 -1.99 -4.95 12.88
CA TYR A 78 -0.78 -4.29 13.40
C TYR A 78 -0.99 -2.81 13.69
N THR A 79 -1.71 -2.10 12.83
CA THR A 79 -2.05 -0.68 13.01
C THR A 79 -3.51 -0.43 12.69
N ASN A 80 -4.10 0.60 13.31
CA ASN A 80 -5.45 1.07 12.94
C ASN A 80 -5.43 1.98 11.71
N VAL A 81 -4.32 2.71 11.51
CA VAL A 81 -4.08 3.59 10.37
C VAL A 81 -2.57 3.63 10.12
N ALA A 82 -2.16 3.53 8.88
CA ALA A 82 -0.75 3.64 8.49
C ALA A 82 -0.18 5.01 8.87
N ARG A 83 1.01 5.02 9.47
CA ARG A 83 1.51 6.19 10.22
C ARG A 83 2.01 7.31 9.33
N ARG A 84 2.68 6.99 8.23
CA ARG A 84 3.19 8.02 7.29
C ARG A 84 2.05 8.63 6.50
N PHE A 85 1.09 7.81 6.06
CA PHE A 85 -0.15 8.26 5.45
C PHE A 85 -0.90 9.25 6.36
N ARG A 86 -1.12 8.86 7.62
CA ARG A 86 -1.75 9.74 8.59
C ARG A 86 -0.98 11.05 8.79
N ALA A 87 0.33 10.97 8.98
CA ALA A 87 1.17 12.14 9.18
C ALA A 87 1.14 13.09 7.98
N ALA A 88 1.16 12.55 6.76
CA ALA A 88 1.09 13.34 5.53
C ALA A 88 -0.25 14.08 5.39
N ILE A 89 -1.38 13.45 5.77
CA ILE A 89 -2.69 14.10 5.79
C ILE A 89 -2.73 15.21 6.87
N GLU A 90 -2.31 14.90 8.11
CA GLU A 90 -2.34 15.86 9.23
C GLU A 90 -1.45 17.09 8.97
N LYS A 91 -0.38 16.94 8.17
CA LYS A 91 0.50 18.03 7.75
C LYS A 91 0.03 18.76 6.47
N GLY A 92 -0.96 18.23 5.77
CA GLY A 92 -1.42 18.76 4.48
C GLY A 92 -0.44 18.50 3.32
N GLU A 93 0.46 17.54 3.47
CA GLU A 93 1.47 17.18 2.45
C GLU A 93 0.90 16.23 1.38
N LEU A 94 -0.18 15.51 1.67
CA LEU A 94 -0.84 14.58 0.76
C LEU A 94 -2.21 15.09 0.35
N THR A 95 -2.47 15.14 -0.94
CA THR A 95 -3.82 15.33 -1.48
C THR A 95 -4.55 14.00 -1.41
N TYR A 96 -5.66 13.92 -0.68
CA TYR A 96 -6.36 12.67 -0.40
C TYR A 96 -7.85 12.76 -0.72
N GLU A 97 -8.38 11.69 -1.30
CA GLU A 97 -9.82 11.49 -1.51
C GLU A 97 -10.22 10.08 -1.10
N ASP A 98 -11.35 9.95 -0.43
CA ASP A 98 -11.89 8.65 -0.07
C ASP A 98 -13.24 8.34 -0.72
N TYR A 99 -13.42 7.07 -1.01
CA TYR A 99 -14.68 6.45 -1.39
C TYR A 99 -15.01 5.35 -0.37
N SER A 100 -16.25 4.88 -0.35
CA SER A 100 -16.52 3.61 0.33
C SER A 100 -15.84 2.46 -0.41
N GLN A 101 -15.45 1.42 0.32
CA GLN A 101 -14.69 0.30 -0.25
C GLN A 101 -15.43 -0.36 -1.40
N ASP A 102 -16.73 -0.57 -1.26
CA ASP A 102 -17.60 -1.16 -2.28
C ASP A 102 -17.59 -0.34 -3.58
N VAL A 103 -17.75 0.99 -3.47
CA VAL A 103 -17.73 1.88 -4.65
C VAL A 103 -16.35 1.88 -5.30
N LEU A 104 -15.28 1.96 -4.53
CA LEU A 104 -13.92 2.00 -5.08
C LEU A 104 -13.59 0.69 -5.82
N MET A 105 -13.99 -0.47 -5.27
CA MET A 105 -13.80 -1.75 -5.95
C MET A 105 -14.61 -1.84 -7.25
N LEU A 106 -15.84 -1.37 -7.24
CA LEU A 106 -16.67 -1.32 -8.44
C LEU A 106 -16.13 -0.34 -9.49
N GLN A 107 -15.48 0.77 -9.09
CA GLN A 107 -14.80 1.66 -10.02
C GLN A 107 -13.62 0.98 -10.73
N LEU A 108 -12.82 0.17 -10.00
CA LEU A 108 -11.73 -0.61 -10.60
C LEU A 108 -12.28 -1.69 -11.53
N HIS A 109 -13.35 -2.38 -11.14
CA HIS A 109 -14.02 -3.35 -12.01
C HIS A 109 -14.62 -2.67 -13.26
N ALA A 110 -15.26 -1.52 -13.12
CA ALA A 110 -15.76 -0.74 -14.25
C ALA A 110 -14.65 -0.29 -15.20
N ALA A 111 -13.44 -0.02 -14.68
CA ALA A 111 -12.27 0.28 -15.51
C ALA A 111 -11.86 -0.91 -16.37
N SER A 112 -11.87 -2.13 -15.83
CA SER A 112 -11.57 -3.35 -16.60
C SER A 112 -12.59 -3.61 -17.72
N LEU A 113 -13.82 -3.17 -17.53
CA LEU A 113 -14.90 -3.25 -18.54
C LEU A 113 -14.88 -2.10 -19.55
N GLY A 114 -14.01 -1.11 -19.39
CA GLY A 114 -13.96 0.07 -20.26
C GLY A 114 -15.14 1.02 -20.11
N LEU A 115 -15.83 1.02 -18.94
CA LEU A 115 -16.95 1.92 -18.70
C LEU A 115 -16.46 3.36 -18.50
N PRO A 116 -17.18 4.37 -19.02
CA PRO A 116 -16.79 5.77 -18.88
C PRO A 116 -17.09 6.34 -17.47
N TYR A 117 -18.10 5.82 -16.80
CA TYR A 117 -18.50 6.13 -15.43
C TYR A 117 -19.38 4.99 -14.89
N LEU A 118 -19.63 4.98 -13.60
CA LEU A 118 -20.45 3.96 -12.94
C LEU A 118 -21.62 4.61 -12.16
N PRO A 119 -22.89 4.30 -12.46
CA PRO A 119 -24.02 4.69 -11.63
C PRO A 119 -24.13 3.77 -10.40
N VAL A 120 -24.19 4.34 -9.21
CA VAL A 120 -24.25 3.58 -7.95
C VAL A 120 -25.36 4.10 -7.03
N ARG A 121 -25.93 3.21 -6.19
CA ARG A 121 -26.82 3.57 -5.08
C ARG A 121 -26.05 3.84 -3.79
N MET A 122 -24.85 3.29 -3.66
CA MET A 122 -24.00 3.39 -2.47
C MET A 122 -23.50 4.82 -2.28
N MET A 123 -23.02 5.13 -1.07
CA MET A 123 -22.56 6.43 -0.59
C MET A 123 -23.64 7.51 -0.44
N GLN A 124 -24.83 7.39 -1.05
CA GLN A 124 -25.90 8.39 -0.92
C GLN A 124 -26.20 8.67 0.56
N GLY A 125 -26.43 9.94 0.89
CA GLY A 125 -26.70 10.38 2.25
C GLY A 125 -25.52 10.36 3.21
N SER A 126 -24.34 9.90 2.77
CA SER A 126 -23.13 9.85 3.58
C SER A 126 -22.33 11.15 3.50
N GLY A 127 -21.39 11.34 4.46
CA GLY A 127 -20.42 12.42 4.43
C GLY A 127 -19.48 12.35 3.23
N LEU A 128 -19.25 11.16 2.67
CA LEU A 128 -18.37 10.96 1.51
C LEU A 128 -18.86 11.71 0.25
N VAL A 129 -20.18 11.87 0.10
CA VAL A 129 -20.77 12.63 -1.03
C VAL A 129 -20.73 14.14 -0.76
N LYS A 130 -20.93 14.52 0.49
CA LYS A 130 -21.05 15.93 0.89
C LYS A 130 -19.69 16.61 1.05
N PHE A 131 -18.69 15.91 1.58
CA PHE A 131 -17.37 16.44 1.90
C PHE A 131 -16.33 15.75 1.01
N TRP A 132 -15.83 16.50 0.03
CA TRP A 132 -14.78 16.00 -0.86
C TRP A 132 -13.41 16.30 -0.27
N GLY A 133 -12.54 15.32 -0.28
CA GLY A 133 -11.14 15.48 0.14
C GLY A 133 -10.35 16.32 -0.86
N ILE A 134 -10.65 16.16 -2.17
CA ILE A 134 -10.09 16.98 -3.25
C ILE A 134 -11.20 17.86 -3.80
N SER A 135 -11.06 19.17 -3.64
CA SER A 135 -12.06 20.13 -4.16
C SER A 135 -12.20 20.06 -5.68
N GLU A 136 -13.37 20.41 -6.19
CA GLU A 136 -13.62 20.42 -7.64
C GLU A 136 -12.61 21.30 -8.40
N GLU A 137 -12.27 22.48 -7.85
CA GLU A 137 -11.28 23.38 -8.43
C GLU A 137 -9.90 22.70 -8.56
N LYS A 138 -9.44 22.02 -7.49
CA LYS A 138 -8.17 21.31 -7.48
C LYS A 138 -8.18 20.10 -8.44
N ARG A 139 -9.30 19.38 -8.53
CA ARG A 139 -9.47 18.26 -9.47
C ARG A 139 -9.30 18.70 -10.92
N ARG A 140 -9.88 19.84 -11.31
CA ARG A 140 -9.80 20.38 -12.68
C ARG A 140 -8.39 20.75 -13.11
N THR A 141 -7.48 20.97 -12.17
CA THR A 141 -6.08 21.33 -12.45
C THR A 141 -5.10 20.17 -12.24
N MET A 142 -5.57 19.04 -11.73
CA MET A 142 -4.71 17.90 -11.36
C MET A 142 -4.85 16.80 -12.40
N GLU A 143 -3.82 16.60 -13.19
CA GLU A 143 -3.74 15.49 -14.14
C GLU A 143 -3.84 14.12 -13.42
N GLY A 144 -4.54 13.15 -14.02
CA GLY A 144 -4.75 11.82 -13.47
C GLY A 144 -5.83 11.74 -12.40
N VAL A 145 -6.46 12.85 -12.03
CA VAL A 145 -7.63 12.90 -11.14
C VAL A 145 -8.84 13.38 -11.93
N ASP A 146 -9.97 12.68 -11.79
CA ASP A 146 -11.20 13.07 -12.48
C ASP A 146 -11.74 14.42 -11.96
N ASN A 147 -12.34 15.20 -12.86
CA ASN A 147 -12.82 16.57 -12.58
C ASN A 147 -13.86 16.63 -11.44
N LEU A 148 -14.65 15.55 -11.28
CA LEU A 148 -15.70 15.47 -10.26
C LEU A 148 -15.54 14.14 -9.49
N LYS A 149 -15.80 14.17 -8.20
CA LYS A 149 -15.84 12.96 -7.37
C LYS A 149 -17.08 12.12 -7.66
N CYS A 150 -18.22 12.76 -7.75
CA CYS A 150 -19.49 12.14 -8.11
C CYS A 150 -20.50 13.22 -8.56
N VAL A 151 -21.52 12.79 -9.25
CA VAL A 151 -22.65 13.63 -9.69
C VAL A 151 -23.95 12.90 -9.40
N GLU A 152 -24.94 13.59 -8.82
CA GLU A 152 -26.28 13.02 -8.71
C GLU A 152 -26.95 13.01 -10.10
N ILE A 153 -27.48 11.86 -10.48
CA ILE A 153 -28.23 11.65 -11.72
C ILE A 153 -29.56 11.00 -11.42
N GLU A 154 -30.53 11.19 -12.29
CA GLU A 154 -31.78 10.41 -12.28
C GLU A 154 -31.56 9.08 -12.97
N ASN A 155 -32.13 7.99 -12.43
CA ASN A 155 -32.07 6.69 -13.07
C ASN A 155 -32.97 6.71 -14.32
N PRO A 156 -32.42 6.54 -15.54
CA PRO A 156 -33.20 6.61 -16.77
C PRO A 156 -34.19 5.44 -16.93
N LEU A 157 -34.06 4.39 -16.14
CA LEU A 157 -34.88 3.20 -16.17
C LEU A 157 -35.97 3.20 -15.08
N GLU A 158 -35.81 4.05 -14.04
CA GLU A 158 -36.72 4.13 -12.90
C GLU A 158 -36.93 5.62 -12.56
N PRO A 159 -37.93 6.28 -13.16
CA PRO A 159 -38.22 7.68 -12.96
C PRO A 159 -38.40 8.06 -11.47
N GLY A 160 -37.72 9.10 -11.01
CA GLY A 160 -37.72 9.55 -9.62
C GLY A 160 -36.66 8.90 -8.73
N GLU A 161 -36.00 7.83 -9.17
CA GLU A 161 -34.86 7.29 -8.44
C GLU A 161 -33.60 8.12 -8.69
N LYS A 162 -32.89 8.46 -7.60
CA LYS A 162 -31.61 9.17 -7.65
C LYS A 162 -30.46 8.18 -7.52
N LEU A 163 -29.44 8.35 -8.34
CA LEU A 163 -28.18 7.60 -8.33
C LEU A 163 -27.01 8.58 -8.22
N LEU A 164 -25.85 8.06 -7.89
CA LEU A 164 -24.57 8.78 -8.02
C LEU A 164 -23.81 8.22 -9.22
N ALA A 165 -23.49 9.06 -10.18
CA ALA A 165 -22.49 8.74 -11.20
C ALA A 165 -21.10 9.01 -10.60
N VAL A 166 -20.28 7.98 -10.49
CA VAL A 166 -18.88 8.08 -10.03
C VAL A 166 -17.93 7.88 -11.20
N PRO A 167 -16.78 8.55 -11.25
CA PRO A 167 -15.81 8.37 -12.31
C PRO A 167 -15.17 6.98 -12.28
N VAL A 168 -14.62 6.56 -13.40
CA VAL A 168 -13.88 5.31 -13.55
C VAL A 168 -12.41 5.65 -13.81
N PRO A 169 -11.46 5.13 -13.01
CA PRO A 169 -10.06 5.52 -13.11
C PRO A 169 -9.45 5.07 -14.45
N LYS A 170 -8.51 5.86 -14.95
CA LYS A 170 -7.66 5.53 -16.11
C LYS A 170 -6.28 5.19 -15.59
N LEU A 171 -6.02 3.90 -15.36
CA LEU A 171 -4.78 3.43 -14.79
C LEU A 171 -3.66 3.44 -15.82
N ASP A 172 -2.51 4.04 -15.50
CA ASP A 172 -1.33 4.02 -16.34
C ASP A 172 -0.49 2.78 -16.08
N CYS A 173 -0.32 2.40 -14.80
CA CYS A 173 0.46 1.24 -14.42
C CYS A 173 -0.21 0.47 -13.29
N ALA A 174 -0.28 -0.85 -13.42
CA ALA A 174 -0.63 -1.78 -12.34
C ALA A 174 0.59 -2.63 -11.97
N ILE A 175 0.77 -2.90 -10.67
CA ILE A 175 1.81 -3.79 -10.18
C ILE A 175 1.17 -4.81 -9.24
N ILE A 176 1.36 -6.10 -9.55
CA ILE A 176 0.69 -7.21 -8.86
C ILE A 176 1.73 -8.23 -8.45
N HIS A 177 1.58 -8.80 -7.25
CA HIS A 177 2.38 -9.94 -6.81
C HIS A 177 1.53 -11.20 -6.81
N VAL A 178 2.02 -12.26 -7.45
CA VAL A 178 1.32 -13.54 -7.61
C VAL A 178 2.18 -14.72 -7.16
N GLN A 179 1.55 -15.86 -6.93
CA GLN A 179 2.28 -17.08 -6.61
C GLN A 179 3.12 -17.56 -7.79
N GLN A 180 2.51 -17.70 -8.94
CA GLN A 180 3.16 -18.29 -10.12
C GLN A 180 2.79 -17.52 -11.40
N ALA A 181 3.77 -17.35 -12.27
CA ALA A 181 3.56 -16.77 -13.60
C ALA A 181 4.36 -17.56 -14.63
N SER A 182 3.85 -17.65 -15.86
CA SER A 182 4.63 -18.20 -16.98
C SER A 182 5.40 -17.08 -17.71
N PRO A 183 6.38 -17.41 -18.56
CA PRO A 183 7.16 -16.43 -19.30
C PRO A 183 6.32 -15.53 -20.24
N ASP A 184 5.15 -15.98 -20.66
CA ASP A 184 4.23 -15.20 -21.50
C ASP A 184 3.41 -14.17 -20.69
N GLY A 185 3.39 -14.31 -19.36
CA GLY A 185 2.67 -13.43 -18.45
C GLY A 185 1.36 -14.01 -17.90
N THR A 186 1.01 -15.24 -18.25
CA THR A 186 -0.17 -15.91 -17.67
C THR A 186 0.10 -16.25 -16.21
N CYS A 187 -0.85 -15.89 -15.31
CA CYS A 187 -0.64 -15.97 -13.87
C CYS A 187 -1.64 -16.90 -13.16
N ILE A 188 -1.13 -17.58 -12.15
CA ILE A 188 -1.93 -18.30 -11.14
C ILE A 188 -1.96 -17.47 -9.86
N ILE A 189 -3.16 -17.25 -9.33
CA ILE A 189 -3.37 -16.70 -8.00
C ILE A 189 -4.12 -17.74 -7.18
N ASP A 190 -3.51 -18.20 -6.10
CA ASP A 190 -4.15 -19.05 -5.11
C ASP A 190 -4.71 -18.18 -3.97
N GLY A 191 -5.94 -18.45 -3.55
CA GLY A 191 -6.65 -17.70 -2.53
C GLY A 191 -7.37 -16.46 -3.09
N ASP A 192 -7.41 -15.40 -2.30
CA ASP A 192 -8.13 -14.16 -2.64
C ASP A 192 -7.39 -13.36 -3.72
N GLU A 193 -8.06 -13.09 -4.83
CA GLU A 193 -7.54 -12.30 -5.95
C GLU A 193 -7.90 -10.81 -5.84
N PHE A 194 -8.90 -10.49 -5.02
CA PHE A 194 -9.43 -9.16 -4.78
C PHE A 194 -9.63 -8.33 -6.08
N HIS A 195 -8.86 -7.28 -6.31
CA HIS A 195 -8.96 -6.43 -7.51
C HIS A 195 -7.81 -6.65 -8.52
N ASP A 196 -6.97 -7.65 -8.31
CA ASP A 196 -5.78 -7.85 -9.11
C ASP A 196 -6.08 -8.09 -10.59
N VAL A 197 -7.12 -8.89 -10.89
CA VAL A 197 -7.57 -9.16 -12.25
C VAL A 197 -8.08 -7.87 -12.91
N ASP A 198 -8.87 -7.10 -12.19
CA ASP A 198 -9.44 -5.85 -12.71
C ASP A 198 -8.36 -4.84 -13.07
N ILE A 199 -7.38 -4.64 -12.19
CA ILE A 199 -6.32 -3.66 -12.47
C ILE A 199 -5.35 -4.13 -13.55
N ALA A 200 -5.11 -5.46 -13.68
CA ALA A 200 -4.31 -6.01 -14.77
C ALA A 200 -4.93 -5.73 -16.13
N VAL A 201 -6.27 -5.85 -16.23
CA VAL A 201 -7.01 -5.59 -17.48
C VAL A 201 -7.17 -4.09 -17.74
N ALA A 202 -7.38 -3.28 -16.69
CA ALA A 202 -7.66 -1.86 -16.81
C ALA A 202 -6.43 -1.01 -17.12
N ALA A 203 -5.25 -1.41 -16.65
CA ALA A 203 -4.04 -0.60 -16.77
C ALA A 203 -3.43 -0.64 -18.18
N LYS A 204 -2.84 0.47 -18.61
CA LYS A 204 -2.08 0.53 -19.88
C LYS A 204 -0.81 -0.32 -19.84
N ARG A 205 -0.24 -0.53 -18.65
CA ARG A 205 0.98 -1.32 -18.40
C ARG A 205 0.80 -2.10 -17.11
N CYS A 206 1.19 -3.37 -17.13
CA CYS A 206 1.08 -4.25 -15.98
C CYS A 206 2.41 -4.99 -15.73
N ILE A 207 2.94 -4.83 -14.52
CA ILE A 207 4.09 -5.58 -14.01
C ILE A 207 3.58 -6.64 -13.06
N VAL A 208 3.97 -7.88 -13.29
CA VAL A 208 3.74 -9.00 -12.37
C VAL A 208 5.06 -9.41 -11.74
N THR A 209 5.13 -9.33 -10.42
CA THR A 209 6.16 -10.02 -9.63
C THR A 209 5.60 -11.36 -9.16
N CYS A 210 6.40 -12.42 -9.13
CA CYS A 210 5.95 -13.74 -8.72
C CYS A 210 6.98 -14.48 -7.88
N GLU A 211 6.49 -15.41 -7.07
CA GLU A 211 7.35 -16.31 -6.30
C GLU A 211 8.11 -17.28 -7.23
N GLU A 212 7.40 -17.82 -8.22
CA GLU A 212 7.95 -18.79 -9.16
C GLU A 212 7.56 -18.48 -10.61
N ILE A 213 8.54 -18.62 -11.51
CA ILE A 213 8.26 -18.68 -12.94
C ILE A 213 8.12 -20.17 -13.29
N VAL A 214 6.95 -20.52 -13.83
CA VAL A 214 6.59 -21.89 -14.24
C VAL A 214 6.45 -21.96 -15.76
N SER A 215 6.45 -23.17 -16.35
CA SER A 215 6.23 -23.31 -17.79
C SER A 215 4.77 -23.08 -18.18
N ASP A 216 4.55 -22.68 -19.44
CA ASP A 216 3.19 -22.54 -19.98
C ASP A 216 2.41 -23.86 -19.91
N GLU A 217 3.07 -25.01 -20.10
CA GLU A 217 2.45 -26.32 -19.97
C GLU A 217 2.01 -26.61 -18.54
N TYR A 218 2.75 -26.13 -17.54
CA TYR A 218 2.36 -26.25 -16.15
C TYR A 218 1.04 -25.54 -15.87
N ILE A 219 0.88 -24.31 -16.36
CA ILE A 219 -0.37 -23.54 -16.21
C ILE A 219 -1.52 -24.21 -16.97
N ARG A 220 -1.27 -24.69 -18.19
CA ARG A 220 -2.31 -25.35 -19.02
C ARG A 220 -2.83 -26.66 -18.47
N ARG A 221 -2.15 -27.29 -17.51
CA ARG A 221 -2.66 -28.51 -16.84
C ARG A 221 -3.95 -28.25 -16.06
N ASP A 222 -4.07 -27.07 -15.47
CA ASP A 222 -5.26 -26.66 -14.71
C ASP A 222 -5.64 -25.23 -15.03
N PRO A 223 -6.34 -25.00 -16.15
CA PRO A 223 -6.75 -23.65 -16.56
C PRO A 223 -7.74 -23.01 -15.60
N THR A 224 -8.35 -23.78 -14.67
CA THR A 224 -9.25 -23.22 -13.66
C THR A 224 -8.54 -22.34 -12.64
N LYS A 225 -7.23 -22.46 -12.52
CA LYS A 225 -6.38 -21.63 -11.65
C LYS A 225 -5.83 -20.37 -12.32
N THR A 226 -5.97 -20.26 -13.65
CA THR A 226 -5.56 -19.06 -14.36
C THR A 226 -6.45 -17.87 -13.96
N ARG A 227 -5.82 -16.77 -13.55
CA ARG A 227 -6.52 -15.54 -13.15
C ARG A 227 -6.20 -14.36 -14.04
N ILE A 228 -4.94 -14.17 -14.39
CA ILE A 228 -4.50 -13.10 -15.28
C ILE A 228 -3.96 -13.72 -16.55
N PHE A 229 -4.43 -13.25 -17.70
CA PHE A 229 -3.96 -13.70 -19.01
C PHE A 229 -2.71 -12.92 -19.42
N GLY A 230 -1.82 -13.60 -20.14
CA GLY A 230 -0.54 -13.01 -20.57
C GLY A 230 -0.70 -11.70 -21.34
N GLU A 231 -1.74 -11.55 -22.14
CA GLU A 231 -2.01 -10.34 -22.92
C GLU A 231 -2.09 -9.07 -22.07
N CYS A 232 -2.52 -9.20 -20.81
CA CYS A 232 -2.64 -8.07 -19.88
C CYS A 232 -1.33 -7.71 -19.19
N VAL A 233 -0.24 -8.49 -19.37
CA VAL A 233 1.02 -8.36 -18.62
C VAL A 233 2.15 -7.91 -19.54
N ASP A 234 2.89 -6.88 -19.17
CA ASP A 234 4.05 -6.36 -19.92
C ASP A 234 5.38 -6.95 -19.42
N ALA A 235 5.49 -7.15 -18.10
CA ALA A 235 6.68 -7.69 -17.46
C ALA A 235 6.37 -8.78 -16.44
N VAL A 236 7.18 -9.83 -16.46
CA VAL A 236 7.19 -10.90 -15.46
C VAL A 236 8.52 -10.87 -14.74
N VAL A 237 8.48 -10.76 -13.43
CA VAL A 237 9.66 -10.66 -12.58
C VAL A 237 9.62 -11.74 -11.50
N ARG A 238 10.64 -12.60 -11.46
CA ARG A 238 10.80 -13.52 -10.33
C ARG A 238 11.30 -12.75 -9.11
N ALA A 239 10.51 -12.72 -8.06
CA ALA A 239 10.80 -12.02 -6.82
C ALA A 239 10.36 -12.86 -5.60
N PRO A 240 11.12 -13.89 -5.21
CA PRO A 240 10.80 -14.69 -4.03
C PRO A 240 10.67 -13.82 -2.78
N TYR A 241 9.68 -14.12 -1.94
CA TYR A 241 9.30 -13.26 -0.81
C TYR A 241 8.99 -11.81 -1.23
N GLY A 242 8.50 -11.61 -2.44
CA GLY A 242 8.25 -10.28 -3.00
C GLY A 242 7.14 -9.50 -2.33
N ALA A 243 6.31 -10.18 -1.52
CA ALA A 243 5.31 -9.54 -0.68
C ALA A 243 5.80 -9.25 0.76
N TRP A 244 7.02 -9.67 1.14
CA TRP A 244 7.54 -9.39 2.48
C TRP A 244 7.50 -7.89 2.82
N PRO A 245 7.04 -7.47 4.03
CA PRO A 245 6.74 -8.26 5.24
C PRO A 245 5.32 -8.85 5.29
N ALA A 246 4.50 -8.66 4.27
CA ALA A 246 3.18 -9.28 4.13
C ALA A 246 3.30 -10.75 3.68
N GLN A 247 2.22 -11.50 3.79
CA GLN A 247 2.14 -12.89 3.38
C GLN A 247 1.98 -13.08 1.87
N CYS A 248 2.36 -14.27 1.39
CA CYS A 248 1.91 -14.82 0.11
C CYS A 248 1.30 -16.19 0.38
N TYR A 249 -0.03 -16.29 0.34
CA TYR A 249 -0.76 -17.51 0.68
C TYR A 249 -0.19 -18.73 -0.06
N GLY A 250 0.04 -19.80 0.68
CA GLY A 250 0.63 -21.04 0.16
C GLY A 250 2.16 -21.03 0.06
N TYR A 251 2.82 -19.90 0.23
CA TYR A 251 4.28 -19.75 0.19
C TYR A 251 4.88 -19.34 1.54
N TYR A 252 4.37 -18.30 2.16
CA TYR A 252 4.84 -17.83 3.47
C TYR A 252 3.80 -16.94 4.17
N ASP A 253 3.87 -16.90 5.48
CA ASP A 253 3.02 -16.11 6.34
C ASP A 253 3.54 -14.67 6.49
N ASP A 254 2.73 -13.79 7.08
CA ASP A 254 3.14 -12.46 7.53
C ASP A 254 4.36 -12.55 8.44
N ASP A 255 5.33 -11.69 8.20
CA ASP A 255 6.43 -11.49 9.13
C ASP A 255 6.00 -10.54 10.25
N ASP A 256 5.45 -11.12 11.33
CA ASP A 256 4.99 -10.39 12.52
C ASP A 256 6.07 -9.43 13.06
N LYS A 257 7.32 -9.89 13.08
CA LYS A 257 8.45 -9.06 13.49
C LYS A 257 8.67 -7.90 12.52
N GLY A 258 8.65 -8.15 11.21
CA GLY A 258 8.84 -7.15 10.16
C GLY A 258 7.75 -6.09 10.17
N LEU A 259 6.49 -6.49 10.30
CA LEU A 259 5.36 -5.57 10.38
C LEU A 259 5.39 -4.71 11.65
N LYS A 260 5.79 -5.28 12.79
CA LYS A 260 6.01 -4.53 14.05
C LYS A 260 7.22 -3.59 13.98
N GLU A 261 8.31 -4.00 13.34
CA GLU A 261 9.46 -3.13 13.07
C GLU A 261 9.04 -1.94 12.23
N TYR A 262 8.30 -2.18 11.13
CA TYR A 262 7.75 -1.12 10.30
C TYR A 262 6.83 -0.17 11.08
N ASP A 263 5.88 -0.70 11.85
CA ASP A 263 4.95 0.12 12.65
C ASP A 263 5.70 1.01 13.65
N LYS A 264 6.71 0.48 14.31
CA LYS A 264 7.55 1.25 15.24
C LYS A 264 8.33 2.35 14.52
N ALA A 265 9.04 2.00 13.47
CA ALA A 265 9.91 2.91 12.74
C ALA A 265 9.11 4.02 12.05
N SER A 266 7.96 3.68 11.43
CA SER A 266 7.10 4.63 10.73
C SER A 266 6.43 5.69 11.65
N LYS A 267 6.55 5.55 12.98
CA LYS A 267 6.08 6.57 13.93
C LYS A 267 6.80 7.90 13.76
N TYR A 268 8.10 7.87 13.50
CA TYR A 268 8.94 9.04 13.31
C TYR A 268 9.51 9.03 11.89
N LEU A 269 9.53 10.20 11.24
CA LEU A 269 10.11 10.29 9.89
C LEU A 269 11.62 10.08 9.93
N ASP A 270 12.29 10.86 10.77
CA ASP A 270 13.74 10.86 10.98
C ASP A 270 14.07 11.25 12.42
N ALA A 271 15.36 11.35 12.73
CA ALA A 271 15.86 11.67 14.06
C ALA A 271 15.37 13.03 14.57
N GLU A 272 15.26 14.04 13.71
CA GLU A 272 14.79 15.37 14.11
C GLU A 272 13.28 15.37 14.39
N ASP A 273 12.48 14.68 13.56
CA ASP A 273 11.06 14.48 13.81
C ASP A 273 10.83 13.69 15.12
N ALA A 274 11.67 12.68 15.40
CA ALA A 274 11.61 11.92 16.65
C ALA A 274 11.85 12.83 17.87
N LYS A 275 12.89 13.66 17.85
CA LYS A 275 13.18 14.63 18.92
C LYS A 275 12.01 15.58 19.14
N ALA A 276 11.48 16.18 18.05
CA ALA A 276 10.39 17.14 18.12
C ALA A 276 9.09 16.51 18.68
N GLN A 277 8.73 15.30 18.23
CA GLN A 277 7.55 14.61 18.72
C GLN A 277 7.68 14.16 20.18
N LEU A 278 8.85 13.68 20.60
CA LEU A 278 9.12 13.29 21.99
C LEU A 278 9.07 14.50 22.92
N GLN A 279 9.62 15.66 22.52
CA GLN A 279 9.50 16.89 23.30
C GLN A 279 8.05 17.33 23.44
N LYS A 280 7.27 17.31 22.33
CA LYS A 280 5.85 17.64 22.37
C LYS A 280 5.03 16.71 23.27
N ALA A 281 5.40 15.41 23.29
CA ALA A 281 4.78 14.42 24.16
C ALA A 281 5.10 14.68 25.63
N ALA A 282 6.35 15.04 25.95
CA ALA A 282 6.77 15.42 27.30
C ALA A 282 6.04 16.65 27.81
N ASP A 283 5.94 17.70 26.99
CA ASP A 283 5.22 18.94 27.34
C ASP A 283 3.71 18.67 27.58
N LYS A 284 3.11 17.82 26.75
CA LYS A 284 1.70 17.40 26.92
C LYS A 284 1.50 16.60 28.22
N ALA A 285 2.38 15.65 28.51
CA ALA A 285 2.33 14.86 29.74
C ALA A 285 2.54 15.70 31.00
N ALA A 286 3.48 16.65 30.97
CA ALA A 286 3.71 17.59 32.07
C ALA A 286 2.49 18.46 32.34
N LYS A 287 1.82 18.99 31.29
CA LYS A 287 0.57 19.76 31.44
C LYS A 287 -0.56 18.91 32.04
N ALA A 288 -0.68 17.63 31.62
CA ALA A 288 -1.71 16.74 32.15
C ALA A 288 -1.47 16.41 33.65
N ALA A 289 -0.21 16.18 34.05
CA ALA A 289 0.17 15.93 35.43
C ALA A 289 -0.06 17.20 36.30
N ALA A 290 0.27 18.38 35.82
CA ALA A 290 0.04 19.63 36.51
C ALA A 290 -1.47 19.94 36.72
N ALA A 291 -2.33 19.49 35.81
CA ALA A 291 -3.78 19.68 35.93
C ALA A 291 -4.44 18.73 36.96
N LYS A 292 -3.77 17.62 37.32
CA LYS A 292 -4.23 16.62 38.31
C LYS A 292 -3.05 16.14 39.17
N PRO A 293 -2.59 16.98 40.12
CA PRO A 293 -1.37 16.68 40.88
C PRO A 293 -1.46 15.43 41.78
N GLU A 294 -2.67 15.02 42.10
CA GLU A 294 -2.97 13.83 42.93
C GLU A 294 -2.91 12.51 42.13
N ASP A 295 -2.83 12.57 40.80
CA ASP A 295 -2.80 11.39 39.96
C ASP A 295 -1.35 10.90 39.73
N GLU A 296 -0.92 9.96 40.56
CA GLU A 296 0.45 9.37 40.46
C GLU A 296 0.77 8.74 39.10
N LYS A 297 -0.26 8.24 38.38
CA LYS A 297 -0.05 7.66 37.03
C LYS A 297 0.31 8.73 36.02
N LEU A 298 -0.32 9.91 36.09
CA LEU A 298 0.02 11.05 35.22
C LEU A 298 1.40 11.61 35.57
N ALA A 299 1.75 11.71 36.85
CA ALA A 299 3.07 12.14 37.28
C ALA A 299 4.17 11.21 36.74
N LYS A 300 4.01 9.90 36.90
CA LYS A 300 4.94 8.90 36.38
C LYS A 300 5.02 8.92 34.84
N ALA A 301 3.92 9.10 34.16
CA ALA A 301 3.90 9.22 32.70
C ALA A 301 4.66 10.47 32.19
N ALA A 302 4.57 11.60 32.94
CA ALA A 302 5.30 12.82 32.63
C ALA A 302 6.81 12.64 32.82
N GLU A 303 7.26 11.97 33.90
CA GLU A 303 8.67 11.66 34.12
C GLU A 303 9.25 10.78 33.01
N VAL A 304 8.53 9.72 32.61
CA VAL A 304 8.97 8.81 31.52
C VAL A 304 9.08 9.58 30.20
N ALA A 305 8.08 10.42 29.90
CA ALA A 305 8.09 11.22 28.67
C ALA A 305 9.22 12.26 28.66
N ALA A 306 9.47 12.93 29.79
CA ALA A 306 10.57 13.89 29.93
C ALA A 306 11.94 13.21 29.78
N GLN A 307 12.14 12.04 30.36
CA GLN A 307 13.37 11.28 30.20
C GLN A 307 13.59 10.86 28.74
N ALA A 308 12.56 10.35 28.06
CA ALA A 308 12.65 9.99 26.65
C ALA A 308 12.99 11.18 25.74
N ALA A 309 12.40 12.36 26.01
CA ALA A 309 12.71 13.58 25.27
C ALA A 309 14.16 14.03 25.49
N LYS A 310 14.64 13.96 26.74
CA LYS A 310 16.04 14.27 27.08
C LYS A 310 17.01 13.32 26.40
N ASP A 311 16.79 12.01 26.49
CA ASP A 311 17.64 10.99 25.88
C ASP A 311 17.75 11.19 24.35
N ALA A 312 16.63 11.55 23.71
CA ALA A 312 16.61 11.86 22.28
C ALA A 312 17.35 13.17 21.95
N ALA A 313 17.15 14.22 22.75
CA ALA A 313 17.83 15.51 22.56
C ALA A 313 19.36 15.38 22.69
N ASP A 314 19.81 14.62 23.69
CA ASP A 314 21.23 14.35 23.95
C ASP A 314 21.83 13.32 22.96
N GLY A 315 21.00 12.71 22.09
CA GLY A 315 21.43 11.69 21.13
C GLY A 315 21.82 10.34 21.76
N THR A 316 21.53 10.14 23.05
CA THR A 316 21.88 8.91 23.78
C THR A 316 20.95 7.75 23.46
N LYS A 317 19.67 8.05 23.13
CA LYS A 317 18.67 7.05 22.76
C LYS A 317 17.63 7.65 21.82
N ILE A 318 17.89 7.58 20.52
CA ILE A 318 16.93 7.95 19.48
C ILE A 318 16.20 6.67 19.05
N PRO A 319 14.85 6.64 19.02
CA PRO A 319 14.11 5.52 18.46
C PRO A 319 14.46 5.27 16.99
N GLU A 320 14.39 4.02 16.53
CA GLU A 320 14.46 3.70 15.12
C GLU A 320 13.39 4.47 14.35
N THR A 321 13.76 5.07 13.22
CA THR A 321 12.92 5.95 12.43
C THR A 321 12.54 5.30 11.10
N PHE A 322 11.56 5.89 10.41
CA PHE A 322 11.17 5.44 9.08
C PHE A 322 12.34 5.47 8.08
N LYS A 323 13.19 6.49 8.14
CA LYS A 323 14.40 6.55 7.30
C LYS A 323 15.41 5.47 7.63
N ASP A 324 15.56 5.12 8.92
CA ASP A 324 16.44 4.01 9.33
C ASP A 324 15.91 2.67 8.80
N TYR A 325 14.59 2.45 8.87
CA TYR A 325 13.96 1.27 8.30
C TYR A 325 14.19 1.18 6.78
N LEU A 326 13.95 2.28 6.06
CA LEU A 326 14.20 2.31 4.62
C LEU A 326 15.68 2.15 4.28
N GLN A 327 16.58 2.74 5.06
CA GLN A 327 18.01 2.55 4.86
C GLN A 327 18.39 1.08 5.02
N LYS A 328 17.83 0.38 6.00
CA LYS A 328 18.11 -1.03 6.27
C LYS A 328 17.57 -1.98 5.21
N TYR A 329 16.32 -1.80 4.79
CA TYR A 329 15.59 -2.78 3.97
C TYR A 329 15.39 -2.35 2.50
N VAL A 330 15.64 -1.10 2.17
CA VAL A 330 15.43 -0.56 0.83
C VAL A 330 16.73 -0.01 0.25
N TYR A 331 17.22 1.10 0.77
CA TYR A 331 18.37 1.80 0.18
C TYR A 331 19.72 1.13 0.46
N GLY A 332 19.84 0.35 1.53
CA GLY A 332 21.01 -0.48 1.83
C GLY A 332 21.04 -1.80 1.06
N CYS A 333 19.96 -2.13 0.33
CA CYS A 333 19.84 -3.32 -0.50
C CYS A 333 19.82 -2.91 -1.98
N LYS A 334 20.65 -3.55 -2.81
CA LYS A 334 20.71 -3.26 -4.24
C LYS A 334 19.47 -3.79 -4.98
N ASP A 335 19.00 -4.94 -4.53
CA ASP A 335 17.92 -5.71 -5.15
C ASP A 335 17.20 -6.58 -4.12
N GLN A 336 16.30 -7.43 -4.58
CA GLN A 336 15.55 -8.37 -3.76
C GLN A 336 16.46 -9.41 -3.09
N ASP A 337 17.51 -9.87 -3.75
CA ASP A 337 18.41 -10.88 -3.19
C ASP A 337 19.23 -10.32 -2.01
N ASP A 338 19.67 -9.07 -2.09
CA ASP A 338 20.32 -8.37 -0.96
C ASP A 338 19.35 -8.23 0.23
N LEU A 339 18.06 -7.92 -0.02
CA LEU A 339 17.05 -7.89 1.04
C LEU A 339 16.90 -9.26 1.71
N LEU A 340 16.81 -10.35 0.94
CA LEU A 340 16.73 -11.70 1.49
C LEU A 340 17.97 -12.06 2.32
N ASN A 341 19.16 -11.61 1.93
CA ASN A 341 20.38 -11.75 2.72
C ASN A 341 20.31 -10.99 4.06
N VAL A 342 19.77 -9.77 4.07
CA VAL A 342 19.54 -8.98 5.29
C VAL A 342 18.55 -9.65 6.23
N LEU A 343 17.48 -10.26 5.70
CA LEU A 343 16.49 -10.99 6.49
C LEU A 343 17.09 -12.27 7.10
N GLY A 344 17.92 -12.96 6.35
CA GLY A 344 18.63 -14.16 6.73
C GLY A 344 17.77 -15.43 6.62
N GLY A 345 18.44 -16.55 6.29
CA GLY A 345 17.77 -17.81 5.97
C GLY A 345 16.89 -18.37 7.10
N ALA A 346 17.30 -18.22 8.37
CA ALA A 346 16.50 -18.69 9.49
C ALA A 346 15.14 -17.98 9.60
N ARG A 347 15.10 -16.65 9.38
CA ARG A 347 13.86 -15.86 9.38
C ARG A 347 12.94 -16.29 8.24
N LEU A 348 13.50 -16.40 7.03
CA LEU A 348 12.74 -16.80 5.85
C LEU A 348 12.18 -18.23 5.97
N MET A 349 12.96 -19.17 6.51
CA MET A 349 12.50 -20.54 6.75
C MET A 349 11.38 -20.63 7.79
N ASN A 350 11.39 -19.75 8.80
CA ASN A 350 10.30 -19.71 9.78
C ASN A 350 8.98 -19.20 9.20
N LEU A 351 9.03 -18.34 8.18
CA LEU A 351 7.83 -17.83 7.50
C LEU A 351 7.27 -18.84 6.50
N LYS A 352 8.08 -19.74 5.97
CA LYS A 352 7.71 -20.65 4.90
C LYS A 352 6.54 -21.55 5.30
N ASN A 353 5.51 -21.58 4.46
CA ASN A 353 4.33 -22.39 4.68
C ASN A 353 4.62 -23.88 4.49
N GLU A 354 3.95 -24.72 5.28
CA GLU A 354 3.91 -26.17 5.06
C GLU A 354 2.96 -26.47 3.88
N PRO A 355 3.42 -27.15 2.80
CA PRO A 355 2.62 -27.27 1.57
C PRO A 355 1.24 -27.89 1.74
N HIS A 356 1.07 -28.74 2.76
CA HIS A 356 -0.19 -29.44 3.04
C HIS A 356 -1.12 -28.67 3.98
N LEU A 357 -0.63 -27.61 4.66
CA LEU A 357 -1.40 -26.79 5.58
C LEU A 357 -1.72 -25.41 4.98
N GLY A 358 -0.86 -24.87 4.12
CA GLY A 358 -0.99 -23.54 3.56
C GLY A 358 -0.60 -22.41 4.53
N TYR A 359 0.00 -22.73 5.70
CA TYR A 359 0.54 -21.78 6.67
C TYR A 359 1.78 -22.36 7.36
N SER A 360 2.56 -21.53 8.04
CA SER A 360 3.74 -21.94 8.81
C SER A 360 3.36 -22.51 10.16
N THR A 361 4.06 -23.54 10.61
CA THR A 361 3.97 -24.10 11.98
C THR A 361 5.17 -23.76 12.85
N ARG A 362 6.05 -22.85 12.38
CA ARG A 362 7.35 -22.55 13.01
C ARG A 362 7.35 -21.19 13.74
N HIS A 363 6.23 -20.81 14.32
CA HIS A 363 6.09 -19.55 15.08
C HIS A 363 6.76 -19.59 16.44
#